data_1f826f5ad275db0a1a1c6ce2d3140eae
#
_entry.id   1f826f5ad275db0a1a1c6ce2d3140eae
#
_cell.length_a   1.000
_cell.length_b   1.000
_cell.length_c   1.000
_cell.angle_alpha   90.00
_cell.angle_beta   90.00
_cell.angle_gamma   90.00
#
_symmetry.space_group_name_H-M   'P 1'
#
loop_
_entity.id
_entity.type
_entity.pdbx_description
1 polymer ?
#
loop_
_entity_poly.entity_id
_entity_poly.type
_entity_poly.pdbx_seq_one_letter_code
_entity_poly.pdbx_strand_id
1 'polypeptide(L)'
;MRVAAVVALAPLLTACGAEYDPLFVTGTAAEPTLAWRDCPAAKDDGITEAALYEWNDSSTVDDPGRTLWHIRATDGKTLSQRIRLGAAPDGFTTERPLTDALDPGTTYALRTNMASDDQVSGFLTFRPEQLAPGQVVFGESDAEPRTAYDDRDDEEFGCFPE
;
A
#
# COMPACT_ATOMS: atom_id res chain seq x y z
N MET A 1 -46.15 22.17 37.85
CA MET A 1 -45.24 22.54 36.74
C MET A 1 -44.15 21.50 36.67
N ARG A 2 -44.14 20.65 35.61
CA ARG A 2 -43.07 19.67 35.39
C ARG A 2 -42.23 20.20 34.23
N VAL A 3 -40.96 20.48 34.51
CA VAL A 3 -39.96 20.91 33.53
C VAL A 3 -39.35 19.64 32.93
N ALA A 4 -39.59 19.39 31.65
CA ALA A 4 -38.95 18.32 30.90
C ALA A 4 -37.59 18.81 30.39
N ALA A 5 -36.49 18.20 30.86
CA ALA A 5 -35.18 18.46 30.31
C ALA A 5 -34.98 17.66 29.02
N VAL A 6 -34.82 18.34 27.93
CA VAL A 6 -34.44 17.76 26.63
C VAL A 6 -32.92 17.63 26.62
N VAL A 7 -32.43 16.39 26.71
CA VAL A 7 -31.01 16.09 26.51
C VAL A 7 -30.78 15.96 25.00
N ALA A 8 -30.14 16.95 24.40
CA ALA A 8 -29.68 16.87 23.02
C ALA A 8 -28.43 15.97 22.96
N LEU A 9 -28.58 14.75 22.42
CA LEU A 9 -27.46 13.92 22.01
C LEU A 9 -26.86 14.54 20.73
N ALA A 10 -25.70 15.17 20.87
CA ALA A 10 -24.89 15.52 19.70
C ALA A 10 -24.30 14.22 19.09
N PRO A 11 -24.47 13.95 17.81
CA PRO A 11 -23.78 12.85 17.15
C PRO A 11 -22.28 13.17 17.15
N LEU A 12 -21.50 12.30 17.78
CA LEU A 12 -20.05 12.28 17.61
C LEU A 12 -19.83 11.80 16.17
N LEU A 13 -19.60 12.76 15.28
CA LEU A 13 -19.01 12.49 13.95
C LEU A 13 -17.58 12.02 14.23
N THR A 14 -17.39 10.72 14.31
CA THR A 14 -16.05 10.14 14.12
C THR A 14 -15.68 10.45 12.67
N ALA A 15 -14.88 11.48 12.46
CA ALA A 15 -14.15 11.66 11.23
C ALA A 15 -13.24 10.43 11.11
N CYS A 16 -13.66 9.45 10.28
CA CYS A 16 -12.70 8.50 9.74
C CYS A 16 -11.76 9.35 8.88
N GLY A 17 -10.59 9.68 9.43
CA GLY A 17 -9.50 10.23 8.63
C GLY A 17 -9.24 9.25 7.49
N ALA A 18 -9.08 9.75 6.27
CA ALA A 18 -8.62 8.92 5.17
C ALA A 18 -7.31 8.26 5.61
N GLU A 19 -7.25 6.94 5.53
CA GLU A 19 -6.04 6.20 5.83
C GLU A 19 -5.01 6.57 4.76
N TYR A 20 -3.81 6.98 5.18
CA TYR A 20 -2.73 7.32 4.25
C TYR A 20 -2.24 6.04 3.59
N ASP A 21 -2.60 5.82 2.33
CA ASP A 21 -2.16 4.67 1.54
C ASP A 21 -1.82 5.06 0.09
N PRO A 22 -0.63 5.65 -0.13
CA PRO A 22 -0.18 6.07 -1.45
C PRO A 22 0.41 4.94 -2.30
N LEU A 23 0.29 3.69 -1.87
CA LEU A 23 0.85 2.56 -2.59
C LEU A 23 0.01 2.16 -3.81
N PHE A 24 0.70 1.76 -4.87
CA PHE A 24 0.09 1.09 -6.01
C PHE A 24 1.05 0.09 -6.65
N VAL A 25 0.48 -0.88 -7.37
CA VAL A 25 1.24 -1.79 -8.23
C VAL A 25 0.95 -1.48 -9.68
N THR A 26 1.99 -1.51 -10.50
CA THR A 26 1.93 -1.27 -11.95
C THR A 26 2.86 -2.24 -12.68
N GLY A 27 2.92 -2.14 -14.01
CA GLY A 27 3.78 -2.98 -14.84
C GLY A 27 3.02 -4.08 -15.55
N THR A 28 3.56 -5.29 -15.53
CA THR A 28 2.95 -6.47 -16.15
C THR A 28 2.95 -7.64 -15.18
N ALA A 29 2.19 -8.69 -15.47
CA ALA A 29 2.20 -9.93 -14.67
C ALA A 29 3.61 -10.53 -14.51
N ALA A 30 4.48 -10.39 -15.52
CA ALA A 30 5.85 -10.89 -15.48
C ALA A 30 6.83 -9.97 -14.73
N GLU A 31 6.53 -8.68 -14.68
CA GLU A 31 7.38 -7.65 -14.07
C GLU A 31 6.53 -6.66 -13.25
N PRO A 32 5.91 -7.11 -12.15
CA PRO A 32 5.15 -6.23 -11.27
C PRO A 32 6.09 -5.25 -10.58
N THR A 33 5.67 -4.01 -10.47
CA THR A 33 6.42 -2.95 -9.81
C THR A 33 5.55 -2.29 -8.76
N LEU A 34 5.95 -2.38 -7.51
CA LEU A 34 5.44 -1.60 -6.41
C LEU A 34 5.92 -0.16 -6.56
N ALA A 35 5.03 0.79 -6.42
CA ALA A 35 5.36 2.20 -6.49
C ALA A 35 4.59 2.99 -5.44
N TRP A 36 5.10 4.16 -5.14
CA TRP A 36 4.63 5.11 -4.16
C TRP A 36 4.16 6.39 -4.85
N ARG A 37 2.96 6.89 -4.50
CA ARG A 37 2.49 8.19 -4.96
C ARG A 37 3.31 9.28 -4.27
N ASP A 38 3.82 10.22 -5.04
CA ASP A 38 4.53 11.39 -4.53
C ASP A 38 3.52 12.37 -3.93
N CYS A 39 3.40 12.35 -2.61
CA CYS A 39 2.55 13.26 -1.86
C CYS A 39 3.33 14.51 -1.47
N PRO A 40 2.85 15.74 -1.79
CA PRO A 40 3.57 16.97 -1.48
C PRO A 40 3.96 17.15 -0.01
N ALA A 41 3.13 16.67 0.92
CA ALA A 41 3.37 16.73 2.36
C ALA A 41 4.37 15.67 2.86
N ALA A 42 4.67 14.64 2.07
CA ALA A 42 5.50 13.49 2.45
C ALA A 42 6.73 13.35 1.54
N LYS A 43 7.37 14.46 1.15
CA LYS A 43 8.49 14.49 0.18
C LYS A 43 9.70 13.64 0.59
N ASP A 44 9.90 13.48 1.89
CA ASP A 44 11.01 12.73 2.46
C ASP A 44 10.60 11.30 2.86
N ASP A 45 9.36 10.91 2.56
CA ASP A 45 8.86 9.58 2.83
C ASP A 45 9.04 8.64 1.63
N GLY A 46 9.13 7.37 1.95
CA GLY A 46 9.26 6.31 0.96
C GLY A 46 9.37 4.95 1.63
N ILE A 47 9.39 3.93 0.84
CA ILE A 47 9.39 2.55 1.29
C ILE A 47 10.75 2.20 1.87
N THR A 48 10.81 1.79 3.14
CA THR A 48 12.00 1.26 3.81
C THR A 48 11.98 -0.25 3.93
N GLU A 49 10.80 -0.84 3.86
CA GLU A 49 10.58 -2.28 3.92
C GLU A 49 9.40 -2.65 3.05
N ALA A 50 9.51 -3.76 2.32
CA ALA A 50 8.41 -4.30 1.53
C ALA A 50 8.38 -5.82 1.61
N ALA A 51 7.19 -6.37 1.76
CA ALA A 51 6.96 -7.81 1.76
C ALA A 51 5.76 -8.19 0.90
N LEU A 52 5.88 -9.32 0.20
CA LEU A 52 4.84 -9.94 -0.61
C LEU A 52 4.36 -11.23 0.07
N TYR A 53 3.05 -11.40 0.13
CA TYR A 53 2.40 -12.54 0.75
C TYR A 53 1.45 -13.22 -0.23
N GLU A 54 1.23 -14.51 -0.02
CA GLU A 54 0.13 -15.22 -0.65
C GLU A 54 -1.14 -14.97 0.17
N TRP A 55 -2.12 -14.31 -0.45
CA TRP A 55 -3.36 -13.91 0.21
C TRP A 55 -4.48 -14.90 -0.02
N ASN A 56 -5.24 -15.21 1.01
CA ASN A 56 -6.39 -16.12 0.96
C ASN A 56 -7.50 -15.67 1.92
N ASP A 57 -8.63 -16.37 1.92
CA ASP A 57 -9.83 -16.02 2.70
C ASP A 57 -9.61 -15.96 4.23
N SER A 58 -8.53 -16.56 4.75
CA SER A 58 -8.17 -16.50 6.17
C SER A 58 -7.14 -15.41 6.49
N SER A 59 -6.60 -14.75 5.47
CA SER A 59 -5.59 -13.70 5.64
C SER A 59 -6.23 -12.40 6.16
N THR A 60 -5.46 -11.65 6.95
CA THR A 60 -5.80 -10.31 7.42
C THR A 60 -4.59 -9.39 7.25
N VAL A 61 -4.77 -8.08 7.38
CA VAL A 61 -3.66 -7.12 7.32
C VAL A 61 -2.59 -7.44 8.36
N ASP A 62 -3.00 -7.87 9.56
CA ASP A 62 -2.07 -8.22 10.66
C ASP A 62 -1.45 -9.61 10.50
N ASP A 63 -2.16 -10.55 9.84
CA ASP A 63 -1.69 -11.89 9.52
C ASP A 63 -1.93 -12.19 8.04
N PRO A 64 -1.10 -11.64 7.14
CA PRO A 64 -1.32 -11.71 5.70
C PRO A 64 -1.01 -13.10 5.10
N GLY A 65 -0.53 -14.05 5.90
CA GLY A 65 -0.25 -15.40 5.48
C GLY A 65 1.21 -15.65 5.10
N ARG A 66 1.46 -16.55 4.14
CA ARG A 66 2.81 -16.99 3.78
C ARG A 66 3.59 -15.90 3.06
N THR A 67 4.70 -15.45 3.65
CA THR A 67 5.63 -14.50 3.02
C THR A 67 6.33 -15.20 1.83
N LEU A 68 6.30 -14.57 0.66
CA LEU A 68 6.95 -15.03 -0.56
C LEU A 68 8.23 -14.26 -0.87
N TRP A 69 8.26 -12.98 -0.54
CA TRP A 69 9.39 -12.09 -0.75
C TRP A 69 9.44 -11.03 0.34
N HIS A 70 10.64 -10.61 0.74
CA HIS A 70 10.84 -9.60 1.75
C HIS A 70 12.18 -8.90 1.56
N ILE A 71 12.16 -7.57 1.58
CA ILE A 71 13.34 -6.71 1.55
C ILE A 71 13.23 -5.63 2.61
N ARG A 72 14.38 -5.18 3.08
CA ARG A 72 14.48 -4.09 4.07
C ARG A 72 15.68 -3.20 3.77
N ALA A 73 15.56 -1.89 4.01
CA ALA A 73 16.66 -0.95 3.95
C ALA A 73 17.74 -1.31 4.98
N THR A 74 19.00 -1.39 4.52
CA THR A 74 20.13 -1.86 5.34
C THR A 74 20.40 -0.94 6.53
N ASP A 75 20.20 0.37 6.38
CA ASP A 75 20.39 1.39 7.40
C ASP A 75 19.08 1.86 8.07
N GLY A 76 17.94 1.30 7.68
CA GLY A 76 16.61 1.68 8.14
C GLY A 76 16.18 3.10 7.72
N LYS A 77 16.94 3.75 6.82
CA LYS A 77 16.72 5.14 6.38
C LYS A 77 16.70 5.30 4.87
N THR A 78 17.31 4.37 4.14
CA THR A 78 17.29 4.39 2.67
C THR A 78 15.86 4.19 2.18
N LEU A 79 15.41 5.08 1.32
CA LEU A 79 14.07 5.11 0.77
C LEU A 79 14.06 4.64 -0.68
N SER A 80 12.96 4.02 -1.08
CA SER A 80 12.68 3.76 -2.49
C SER A 80 11.27 4.18 -2.84
N GLN A 81 11.12 4.89 -3.97
CA GLN A 81 9.82 5.29 -4.52
C GLN A 81 9.25 4.24 -5.48
N ARG A 82 10.08 3.29 -5.89
CA ARG A 82 9.70 2.27 -6.87
C ARG A 82 10.56 1.02 -6.69
N ILE A 83 9.90 -0.14 -6.58
CA ILE A 83 10.55 -1.43 -6.32
C ILE A 83 9.95 -2.47 -7.25
N ARG A 84 10.78 -3.05 -8.13
CA ARG A 84 10.37 -4.23 -8.90
C ARG A 84 10.26 -5.42 -7.95
N LEU A 85 9.14 -6.14 -7.95
CA LEU A 85 8.95 -7.31 -7.10
C LEU A 85 9.99 -8.39 -7.44
N GLY A 86 10.53 -9.01 -6.39
CA GLY A 86 11.62 -9.97 -6.52
C GLY A 86 13.03 -9.36 -6.57
N ALA A 87 13.16 -8.03 -6.65
CA ALA A 87 14.44 -7.33 -6.63
C ALA A 87 14.61 -6.56 -5.31
N ALA A 88 15.86 -6.25 -4.97
CA ALA A 88 16.20 -5.30 -3.91
C ALA A 88 16.91 -4.10 -4.56
N PRO A 89 16.41 -2.86 -4.36
CA PRO A 89 17.11 -1.66 -4.77
C PRO A 89 18.45 -1.48 -4.04
N ASP A 90 19.30 -0.59 -4.53
CA ASP A 90 20.53 -0.22 -3.83
C ASP A 90 20.22 0.25 -2.40
N GLY A 91 20.99 -0.23 -1.43
CA GLY A 91 20.77 0.05 -0.01
C GLY A 91 19.73 -0.84 0.69
N PHE A 92 19.15 -1.81 -0.02
CA PHE A 92 18.26 -2.80 0.55
C PHE A 92 18.90 -4.18 0.63
N THR A 93 18.53 -4.93 1.66
CA THR A 93 18.88 -6.35 1.84
C THR A 93 17.68 -7.21 1.55
N THR A 94 17.87 -8.30 0.80
CA THR A 94 16.85 -9.33 0.61
C THR A 94 16.87 -10.29 1.79
N GLU A 95 15.83 -10.26 2.62
CA GLU A 95 15.63 -11.21 3.72
C GLU A 95 15.00 -12.51 3.23
N ARG A 96 14.11 -12.41 2.24
CA ARG A 96 13.50 -13.56 1.56
C ARG A 96 13.44 -13.29 0.05
N PRO A 97 14.11 -14.07 -0.78
CA PRO A 97 14.03 -13.92 -2.23
C PRO A 97 12.70 -14.46 -2.77
N LEU A 98 12.18 -13.82 -3.81
CA LEU A 98 11.10 -14.38 -4.63
C LEU A 98 11.69 -15.46 -5.54
N THR A 99 11.30 -16.72 -5.32
CA THR A 99 11.89 -17.87 -6.04
C THR A 99 11.06 -18.32 -7.24
N ASP A 100 9.75 -18.05 -7.18
CA ASP A 100 8.82 -18.54 -8.19
C ASP A 100 8.12 -17.35 -8.88
N ALA A 101 7.71 -17.57 -10.13
CA ALA A 101 6.84 -16.62 -10.81
C ALA A 101 5.47 -16.54 -10.09
N LEU A 102 4.86 -15.37 -10.11
CA LEU A 102 3.53 -15.19 -9.54
C LEU A 102 2.49 -15.88 -10.42
N ASP A 103 1.61 -16.65 -9.78
CA ASP A 103 0.48 -17.31 -10.45
C ASP A 103 -0.60 -16.26 -10.77
N PRO A 104 -1.03 -16.14 -12.04
CA PRO A 104 -2.04 -15.16 -12.44
C PRO A 104 -3.37 -15.27 -11.68
N GLY A 105 -3.79 -16.48 -11.32
CA GLY A 105 -5.06 -16.74 -10.61
C GLY A 105 -5.00 -16.56 -9.10
N THR A 106 -3.82 -16.28 -8.54
CA THR A 106 -3.62 -16.12 -7.09
C THR A 106 -3.67 -14.66 -6.69
N THR A 107 -4.36 -14.37 -5.58
CA THR A 107 -4.31 -13.05 -4.95
C THR A 107 -3.06 -12.95 -4.08
N TYR A 108 -2.39 -11.82 -4.17
CA TYR A 108 -1.22 -11.49 -3.38
C TYR A 108 -1.48 -10.21 -2.59
N ALA A 109 -0.87 -10.10 -1.41
CA ALA A 109 -0.85 -8.88 -0.63
C ALA A 109 0.57 -8.29 -0.61
N LEU A 110 0.65 -6.98 -0.71
CA LEU A 110 1.87 -6.20 -0.48
C LEU A 110 1.70 -5.38 0.78
N ARG A 111 2.73 -5.39 1.59
CA ARG A 111 2.82 -4.65 2.84
C ARG A 111 4.13 -3.89 2.86
N THR A 112 4.09 -2.63 3.29
CA THR A 112 5.28 -1.78 3.33
C THR A 112 5.38 -1.04 4.66
N ASN A 113 6.60 -0.70 5.06
CA ASN A 113 6.86 0.26 6.14
C ASN A 113 7.53 1.50 5.57
N MET A 114 7.29 2.64 6.20
CA MET A 114 7.90 3.93 5.89
C MET A 114 9.02 4.27 6.87
N ALA A 115 9.86 5.24 6.49
CA ALA A 115 10.94 5.73 7.35
C ALA A 115 10.43 6.44 8.61
N SER A 116 9.24 7.02 8.56
CA SER A 116 8.67 7.82 9.64
C SER A 116 7.87 7.00 10.66
N ASP A 117 7.54 5.74 10.35
CA ASP A 117 6.71 4.92 11.24
C ASP A 117 7.12 3.45 11.17
N ASP A 118 7.32 2.82 12.34
CA ASP A 118 7.57 1.38 12.47
C ASP A 118 6.29 0.53 12.25
N GLN A 119 5.15 1.18 12.00
CA GLN A 119 3.88 0.51 11.72
C GLN A 119 3.69 0.27 10.22
N VAL A 120 2.70 -0.55 9.88
CA VAL A 120 2.32 -0.77 8.48
C VAL A 120 1.84 0.54 7.89
N SER A 121 2.59 1.05 6.94
CA SER A 121 2.34 2.35 6.31
C SER A 121 1.61 2.24 4.99
N GLY A 122 1.47 1.03 4.46
CA GLY A 122 0.74 0.78 3.24
C GLY A 122 0.45 -0.70 3.06
N PHE A 123 -0.75 -0.98 2.56
CA PHE A 123 -1.24 -2.32 2.28
C PHE A 123 -2.10 -2.30 1.01
N LEU A 124 -1.88 -3.26 0.13
CA LEU A 124 -2.75 -3.48 -1.02
C LEU A 124 -2.81 -4.95 -1.39
N THR A 125 -3.87 -5.35 -2.07
CA THR A 125 -3.99 -6.67 -2.69
C THR A 125 -4.08 -6.55 -4.20
N PHE A 126 -3.54 -7.55 -4.91
CA PHE A 126 -3.60 -7.59 -6.38
C PHE A 126 -3.54 -9.02 -6.90
N ARG A 127 -3.97 -9.22 -8.14
CA ARG A 127 -3.72 -10.43 -8.93
C ARG A 127 -2.85 -10.05 -10.13
N PRO A 128 -1.83 -10.85 -10.48
CA PRO A 128 -0.96 -10.54 -11.61
C PRO A 128 -1.70 -10.31 -12.93
N GLU A 129 -2.85 -10.98 -13.14
CA GLU A 129 -3.69 -10.80 -14.33
C GLU A 129 -4.31 -9.40 -14.47
N GLN A 130 -4.40 -8.62 -13.35
CA GLN A 130 -4.87 -7.23 -13.36
C GLN A 130 -3.82 -6.27 -13.94
N LEU A 131 -2.54 -6.71 -13.99
CA LEU A 131 -1.42 -5.86 -14.38
C LEU A 131 -1.22 -5.87 -15.88
N ALA A 132 -1.53 -4.75 -16.51
CA ALA A 132 -1.28 -4.49 -17.92
C ALA A 132 -0.55 -3.14 -18.09
N PRO A 133 0.17 -2.92 -19.19
CA PRO A 133 0.82 -1.64 -19.45
C PRO A 133 -0.16 -0.47 -19.36
N GLY A 134 0.17 0.53 -18.54
CA GLY A 134 -0.67 1.71 -18.33
C GLY A 134 -1.83 1.50 -17.33
N GLN A 135 -1.89 0.36 -16.66
CA GLN A 135 -2.81 0.10 -15.55
C GLN A 135 -2.11 0.19 -14.20
N VAL A 136 -2.87 0.48 -13.17
CA VAL A 136 -2.46 0.44 -11.76
C VAL A 136 -3.51 -0.29 -10.93
N VAL A 137 -3.06 -0.92 -9.85
CA VAL A 137 -3.91 -1.50 -8.79
C VAL A 137 -3.49 -0.87 -7.48
N PHE A 138 -4.42 -0.39 -6.68
CA PHE A 138 -4.17 0.21 -5.36
C PHE A 138 -5.29 -0.16 -4.39
N GLY A 139 -4.96 -0.22 -3.09
CA GLY A 139 -5.87 -0.66 -2.05
C GLY A 139 -6.42 -2.07 -2.33
N GLU A 140 -7.73 -2.22 -2.24
CA GLU A 140 -8.47 -3.45 -2.58
C GLU A 140 -9.23 -3.32 -3.91
N SER A 141 -8.78 -2.40 -4.78
CA SER A 141 -9.49 -2.02 -5.99
C SER A 141 -9.21 -2.93 -7.18
N ASP A 142 -10.10 -2.86 -8.18
CA ASP A 142 -9.79 -3.38 -9.51
C ASP A 142 -8.75 -2.48 -10.21
N ALA A 143 -8.11 -3.03 -11.25
CA ALA A 143 -7.16 -2.26 -12.05
C ALA A 143 -7.84 -1.08 -12.75
N GLU A 144 -7.18 0.07 -12.74
CA GLU A 144 -7.65 1.25 -13.48
C GLU A 144 -6.54 1.86 -14.34
N PRO A 145 -6.89 2.67 -15.37
CA PRO A 145 -5.89 3.40 -16.14
C PRO A 145 -5.03 4.30 -15.26
N ARG A 146 -3.72 4.31 -15.47
CA ARG A 146 -2.78 5.15 -14.74
C ARG A 146 -3.17 6.63 -14.78
N THR A 147 -3.68 7.11 -15.89
CA THR A 147 -4.14 8.50 -16.03
C THR A 147 -5.32 8.82 -15.11
N ALA A 148 -6.27 7.89 -14.94
CA ALA A 148 -7.39 8.06 -14.03
C ALA A 148 -6.92 8.09 -12.55
N TYR A 149 -5.93 7.27 -12.22
CA TYR A 149 -5.28 7.28 -10.90
C TYR A 149 -4.54 8.60 -10.62
N ASP A 150 -3.78 9.09 -11.62
CA ASP A 150 -3.00 10.33 -11.47
C ASP A 150 -3.89 11.58 -11.38
N ASP A 151 -5.10 11.54 -11.97
CA ASP A 151 -6.10 12.61 -11.95
C ASP A 151 -6.90 12.67 -10.63
N ARG A 152 -6.75 11.67 -9.74
CA ARG A 152 -7.42 11.67 -8.42
C ARG A 152 -6.82 12.74 -7.51
N ASP A 153 -7.66 13.30 -6.67
CA ASP A 153 -7.23 14.28 -5.67
C ASP A 153 -6.32 13.63 -4.62
N ASP A 154 -5.29 14.36 -4.20
CA ASP A 154 -4.34 13.91 -3.19
C ASP A 154 -5.01 13.57 -1.85
N GLU A 155 -6.12 14.25 -1.53
CA GLU A 155 -6.94 14.01 -0.33
C GLU A 155 -7.52 12.57 -0.29
N GLU A 156 -7.81 11.95 -1.45
CA GLU A 156 -8.30 10.56 -1.53
C GLU A 156 -7.27 9.55 -1.01
N PHE A 157 -5.99 9.90 -1.05
CA PHE A 157 -4.88 9.08 -0.57
C PHE A 157 -4.36 9.53 0.82
N GLY A 158 -5.07 10.42 1.51
CA GLY A 158 -4.60 10.98 2.76
C GLY A 158 -3.41 11.93 2.63
N CYS A 159 -3.07 12.36 1.42
CA CYS A 159 -1.99 13.30 1.13
C CYS A 159 -2.45 14.75 1.39
N PHE A 160 -2.64 15.13 2.64
CA PHE A 160 -3.09 16.46 2.99
C PHE A 160 -1.95 17.48 2.84
N PRO A 161 -2.19 18.68 2.26
CA PRO A 161 -1.23 19.77 2.34
C PRO A 161 -1.08 20.24 3.80
N GLU A 162 0.16 20.49 4.22
CA GLU A 162 0.46 21.14 5.51
C GLU A 162 -0.13 22.56 5.60
#